data_b119d38c88e1295380ae9c11af665555
#
_entry.id   b119d38c88e1295380ae9c11af665555
#
_cell.length_a   1.000
_cell.length_b   1.000
_cell.length_c   1.000
_cell.angle_alpha   90.00
_cell.angle_beta   90.00
_cell.angle_gamma   90.00
#
_symmetry.space_group_name_H-M   'P 1'
#
loop_
_entity.id
_entity.type
_entity.pdbx_description
1 polymer ?
#
loop_
_entity_poly.entity_id
_entity_poly.type
_entity_poly.pdbx_seq_one_letter_code
_entity_poly.pdbx_strand_id
1 'polypeptide(L)'
;MAFRDTGKNGTMPGPVDDYLSPPALAVRSAVERALAEDLTPLGDLTSVLVPADAVTTAELRARQAGVLAGVDCVIETFAQVDPSLTLTWRLSDGDRLEAGSVIGTVEGHLRTVLTAERTALNFLSHLSGVATNTAAFVDRAAATGSSTRVWDTRKTTPGLRSLQKAAVRAGGGRNHRANLSDAIMVKDNHLTGLGVAEAVGLAKDRWPNRTVVVECERSDQMVVAIEAGADSVLLDNMTPEQVSECVALAAELQGSSPRRCLLEASGAITLETVAAYA
;
A
#
# COMPACT_ATOMS: atom_id res chain seq x y z
N MET A 1 5.05 -23.71 14.04
CA MET A 1 4.00 -24.62 13.55
C MET A 1 3.67 -24.14 12.14
N ALA A 2 4.17 -24.83 11.14
CA ALA A 2 4.04 -24.43 9.75
C ALA A 2 2.69 -24.95 9.22
N PHE A 3 1.83 -24.07 8.74
CA PHE A 3 0.69 -24.49 7.97
C PHE A 3 1.16 -24.88 6.57
N ARG A 4 1.06 -26.16 6.26
CA ARG A 4 1.29 -26.70 4.93
C ARG A 4 0.02 -26.64 4.11
N ASP A 5 0.20 -26.11 2.91
CA ASP A 5 -0.63 -26.25 1.74
C ASP A 5 -1.09 -27.70 1.53
N THR A 6 -2.40 -27.88 1.30
CA THR A 6 -2.97 -29.13 0.81
C THR A 6 -3.02 -29.05 -0.70
N GLY A 7 -1.99 -29.55 -1.34
CA GLY A 7 -1.71 -29.52 -2.75
C GLY A 7 -2.88 -29.71 -3.71
N LYS A 8 -2.91 -28.81 -4.71
CA LYS A 8 -3.31 -29.15 -6.09
C LYS A 8 -2.33 -28.48 -7.04
N ASN A 9 -1.87 -29.26 -8.02
CA ASN A 9 -0.89 -28.93 -9.05
C ASN A 9 -1.24 -27.63 -9.80
N GLY A 10 -0.69 -26.52 -9.35
CA GLY A 10 -0.50 -25.29 -10.08
C GLY A 10 0.94 -24.86 -9.84
N THR A 11 1.64 -24.47 -10.87
CA THR A 11 3.01 -23.92 -10.79
C THR A 11 3.07 -22.88 -9.66
N MET A 12 3.91 -23.15 -8.67
CA MET A 12 4.15 -22.22 -7.57
C MET A 12 4.57 -20.86 -8.14
N PRO A 13 3.86 -19.77 -7.81
CA PRO A 13 4.38 -18.42 -8.06
C PRO A 13 5.70 -18.26 -7.30
N GLY A 14 6.64 -17.51 -7.86
CA GLY A 14 7.97 -17.30 -7.28
C GLY A 14 7.95 -16.50 -5.98
N PRO A 15 9.09 -16.35 -5.28
CA PRO A 15 9.21 -15.79 -3.92
C PRO A 15 8.84 -14.30 -3.77
N VAL A 16 8.23 -13.69 -4.80
CA VAL A 16 7.81 -12.27 -4.81
C VAL A 16 6.42 -12.07 -4.20
N ASP A 17 5.61 -13.12 -4.13
CA ASP A 17 4.18 -13.00 -3.82
C ASP A 17 3.90 -12.60 -2.36
N ASP A 18 4.64 -13.14 -1.39
CA ASP A 18 4.47 -12.80 0.03
C ASP A 18 4.74 -11.32 0.33
N TYR A 19 5.57 -10.66 -0.49
CA TYR A 19 5.86 -9.24 -0.30
C TYR A 19 4.68 -8.33 -0.70
N LEU A 20 3.88 -8.73 -1.67
CA LEU A 20 2.72 -7.95 -2.12
C LEU A 20 1.51 -8.13 -1.22
N SER A 21 1.36 -9.30 -0.60
CA SER A 21 0.22 -9.61 0.27
C SER A 21 0.19 -8.76 1.54
N PRO A 22 -1.00 -8.32 1.97
CA PRO A 22 -1.19 -7.73 3.29
C PRO A 22 -1.17 -8.81 4.38
N PRO A 23 -0.95 -8.44 5.67
CA PRO A 23 -1.05 -9.41 6.76
C PRO A 23 -2.43 -10.09 6.81
N ALA A 24 -2.46 -11.43 6.85
CA ALA A 24 -3.71 -12.22 6.82
C ALA A 24 -4.75 -11.80 7.87
N LEU A 25 -4.31 -11.46 9.10
CA LEU A 25 -5.22 -10.94 10.14
C LEU A 25 -5.86 -9.60 9.76
N ALA A 26 -5.15 -8.75 9.03
CA ALA A 26 -5.71 -7.47 8.58
C ALA A 26 -6.77 -7.69 7.48
N VAL A 27 -6.54 -8.65 6.57
CA VAL A 27 -7.51 -9.06 5.56
C VAL A 27 -8.77 -9.60 6.23
N ARG A 28 -8.61 -10.63 7.08
CA ARG A 28 -9.73 -11.27 7.80
C ARG A 28 -10.59 -10.26 8.55
N SER A 29 -9.97 -9.41 9.36
CA SER A 29 -10.69 -8.43 10.18
C SER A 29 -11.38 -7.34 9.33
N ALA A 30 -10.83 -6.96 8.19
CA ALA A 30 -11.45 -5.99 7.31
C ALA A 30 -12.68 -6.61 6.60
N VAL A 31 -12.55 -7.82 6.11
CA VAL A 31 -13.63 -8.58 5.44
C VAL A 31 -14.76 -8.88 6.42
N GLU A 32 -14.45 -9.36 7.64
CA GLU A 32 -15.46 -9.62 8.67
C GLU A 32 -16.31 -8.38 8.97
N ARG A 33 -15.69 -7.20 9.11
CA ARG A 33 -16.44 -5.96 9.34
C ARG A 33 -17.30 -5.56 8.14
N ALA A 34 -16.80 -5.73 6.93
CA ALA A 34 -17.53 -5.38 5.72
C ALA A 34 -18.74 -6.32 5.49
N LEU A 35 -18.56 -7.62 5.74
CA LEU A 35 -19.67 -8.59 5.68
C LEU A 35 -20.69 -8.35 6.81
N ALA A 36 -20.25 -7.98 8.02
CA ALA A 36 -21.15 -7.63 9.09
C ALA A 36 -21.98 -6.36 8.78
N GLU A 37 -21.40 -5.39 8.07
CA GLU A 37 -22.11 -4.19 7.60
C GLU A 37 -23.23 -4.55 6.62
N ASP A 38 -22.97 -5.46 5.66
CA ASP A 38 -23.93 -5.84 4.63
C ASP A 38 -25.00 -6.85 5.14
N LEU A 39 -24.63 -7.73 6.07
CA LEU A 39 -25.47 -8.90 6.43
C LEU A 39 -26.22 -8.77 7.76
N THR A 40 -25.91 -7.78 8.61
CA THR A 40 -26.62 -7.64 9.89
C THR A 40 -27.85 -6.73 9.76
N PRO A 41 -29.00 -7.05 10.44
CA PRO A 41 -29.17 -8.21 11.32
C PRO A 41 -29.82 -9.43 10.64
N LEU A 42 -30.31 -9.33 9.40
CA LEU A 42 -31.22 -10.33 8.81
C LEU A 42 -30.59 -11.18 7.70
N GLY A 43 -29.32 -10.94 7.37
CA GLY A 43 -28.67 -11.60 6.23
C GLY A 43 -29.12 -11.07 4.87
N ASP A 44 -28.80 -11.79 3.80
CA ASP A 44 -29.20 -11.44 2.44
C ASP A 44 -30.63 -11.85 2.14
N LEU A 45 -31.55 -10.89 2.21
CA LEU A 45 -32.97 -11.09 1.99
C LEU A 45 -33.32 -11.45 0.54
N THR A 46 -32.47 -11.08 -0.43
CA THR A 46 -32.74 -11.26 -1.85
C THR A 46 -32.28 -12.62 -2.34
N SER A 47 -31.12 -13.08 -1.91
CA SER A 47 -30.56 -14.36 -2.34
C SER A 47 -31.40 -15.56 -1.91
N VAL A 48 -32.23 -15.44 -0.87
CA VAL A 48 -33.18 -16.51 -0.49
C VAL A 48 -34.26 -16.80 -1.54
N LEU A 49 -34.48 -15.87 -2.48
CA LEU A 49 -35.43 -16.06 -3.61
C LEU A 49 -34.88 -16.98 -4.73
N VAL A 50 -33.55 -17.16 -4.76
CA VAL A 50 -32.89 -18.06 -5.70
C VAL A 50 -33.05 -19.49 -5.24
N PRO A 51 -33.27 -20.51 -6.14
CA PRO A 51 -33.32 -21.91 -5.74
C PRO A 51 -32.08 -22.33 -4.95
N ALA A 52 -32.27 -23.16 -3.89
CA ALA A 52 -31.17 -23.50 -2.98
C ALA A 52 -30.09 -24.38 -3.64
N ASP A 53 -30.45 -25.16 -4.64
CA ASP A 53 -29.60 -26.05 -5.42
C ASP A 53 -29.00 -25.39 -6.68
N ALA A 54 -29.32 -24.11 -6.94
CA ALA A 54 -28.78 -23.40 -8.08
C ALA A 54 -27.26 -23.20 -7.91
N VAL A 55 -26.52 -23.60 -8.93
CA VAL A 55 -25.07 -23.40 -9.02
C VAL A 55 -24.70 -22.44 -10.15
N THR A 56 -23.55 -21.81 -10.07
CA THR A 56 -23.07 -20.89 -11.08
C THR A 56 -21.55 -20.96 -11.21
N THR A 57 -21.06 -20.52 -12.39
CA THR A 57 -19.67 -20.12 -12.58
C THR A 57 -19.70 -18.66 -13.04
N ALA A 58 -19.16 -17.77 -12.21
CA ALA A 58 -19.09 -16.32 -12.50
C ALA A 58 -17.65 -15.89 -12.75
N GLU A 59 -17.46 -14.94 -13.67
CA GLU A 59 -16.15 -14.37 -13.96
C GLU A 59 -15.96 -13.00 -13.31
N LEU A 60 -14.79 -12.81 -12.71
CA LEU A 60 -14.30 -11.49 -12.28
C LEU A 60 -13.59 -10.84 -13.47
N ARG A 61 -14.13 -9.72 -13.97
CA ARG A 61 -13.59 -9.02 -15.14
C ARG A 61 -13.27 -7.56 -14.84
N ALA A 62 -12.12 -7.10 -15.34
CA ALA A 62 -11.77 -5.69 -15.31
C ALA A 62 -12.64 -4.91 -16.31
N ARG A 63 -13.20 -3.77 -15.89
CA ARG A 63 -13.98 -2.88 -16.76
C ARG A 63 -13.13 -1.84 -17.48
N GLN A 64 -11.93 -1.56 -16.96
CA GLN A 64 -10.98 -0.59 -17.48
C GLN A 64 -9.55 -1.04 -17.23
N ALA A 65 -8.58 -0.41 -17.91
CA ALA A 65 -7.16 -0.64 -17.68
C ALA A 65 -6.74 -0.17 -16.27
N GLY A 66 -5.74 -0.83 -15.70
CA GLY A 66 -5.22 -0.52 -14.37
C GLY A 66 -4.20 -1.53 -13.87
N VAL A 67 -4.08 -1.61 -12.55
CA VAL A 67 -3.25 -2.60 -11.84
C VAL A 67 -4.12 -3.33 -10.83
N LEU A 68 -4.04 -4.66 -10.82
CA LEU A 68 -4.79 -5.51 -9.89
C LEU A 68 -4.22 -5.39 -8.48
N ALA A 69 -5.12 -5.28 -7.49
CA ALA A 69 -4.79 -5.43 -6.08
C ALA A 69 -6.03 -5.82 -5.27
N GLY A 70 -5.84 -6.65 -4.23
CA GLY A 70 -6.89 -7.04 -3.31
C GLY A 70 -7.43 -8.45 -3.54
N VAL A 71 -6.72 -9.30 -4.25
CA VAL A 71 -7.09 -10.72 -4.48
C VAL A 71 -7.32 -11.45 -3.15
N ASP A 72 -6.45 -11.24 -2.15
CA ASP A 72 -6.61 -11.87 -0.83
C ASP A 72 -7.92 -11.46 -0.14
N CYS A 73 -8.39 -10.22 -0.32
CA CYS A 73 -9.67 -9.78 0.22
C CYS A 73 -10.86 -10.48 -0.46
N VAL A 74 -10.76 -10.72 -1.77
CA VAL A 74 -11.79 -11.47 -2.50
C VAL A 74 -11.86 -12.93 -2.03
N ILE A 75 -10.71 -13.58 -1.93
CA ILE A 75 -10.60 -14.95 -1.42
C ILE A 75 -11.24 -15.05 -0.03
N GLU A 76 -10.84 -14.18 0.88
CA GLU A 76 -11.35 -14.18 2.26
C GLU A 76 -12.85 -13.88 2.31
N THR A 77 -13.36 -12.97 1.44
CA THR A 77 -14.80 -12.65 1.40
C THR A 77 -15.63 -13.87 1.02
N PHE A 78 -15.25 -14.57 -0.04
CA PHE A 78 -15.95 -15.79 -0.46
C PHE A 78 -15.79 -16.89 0.58
N ALA A 79 -14.61 -17.07 1.17
CA ALA A 79 -14.36 -18.07 2.19
C ALA A 79 -15.17 -17.85 3.49
N GLN A 80 -15.38 -16.61 3.91
CA GLN A 80 -16.21 -16.29 5.09
C GLN A 80 -17.70 -16.51 4.83
N VAL A 81 -18.17 -16.33 3.60
CA VAL A 81 -19.58 -16.58 3.26
C VAL A 81 -19.83 -18.07 3.03
N ASP A 82 -18.97 -18.72 2.27
CA ASP A 82 -19.09 -20.17 1.96
C ASP A 82 -17.73 -20.75 1.57
N PRO A 83 -17.06 -21.50 2.46
CA PRO A 83 -15.75 -22.09 2.19
C PRO A 83 -15.79 -23.22 1.15
N SER A 84 -16.97 -23.67 0.68
CA SER A 84 -17.11 -24.66 -0.39
C SER A 84 -16.97 -24.07 -1.80
N LEU A 85 -16.99 -22.74 -1.93
CA LEU A 85 -16.81 -22.06 -3.22
C LEU A 85 -15.39 -22.29 -3.77
N THR A 86 -15.31 -22.58 -5.06
CA THR A 86 -14.03 -22.77 -5.76
C THR A 86 -13.66 -21.50 -6.50
N LEU A 87 -12.48 -20.91 -6.17
CA LEU A 87 -11.94 -19.76 -6.88
C LEU A 87 -10.74 -20.20 -7.73
N THR A 88 -10.70 -19.74 -8.98
CA THR A 88 -9.58 -19.97 -9.89
C THR A 88 -9.08 -18.63 -10.41
N TRP A 89 -7.81 -18.34 -10.18
CA TRP A 89 -7.17 -17.07 -10.54
C TRP A 89 -6.37 -17.21 -11.83
N ARG A 90 -6.41 -16.17 -12.67
CA ARG A 90 -5.60 -16.02 -13.89
C ARG A 90 -4.56 -14.91 -13.75
N LEU A 91 -4.82 -13.96 -12.86
CA LEU A 91 -3.98 -12.81 -12.59
C LEU A 91 -3.75 -12.66 -11.09
N SER A 92 -2.67 -12.01 -10.72
CA SER A 92 -2.21 -11.77 -9.35
C SER A 92 -2.10 -10.28 -9.05
N ASP A 93 -2.05 -9.91 -7.78
CA ASP A 93 -1.80 -8.53 -7.37
C ASP A 93 -0.48 -8.02 -8.00
N GLY A 94 -0.54 -6.83 -8.59
CA GLY A 94 0.56 -6.23 -9.36
C GLY A 94 0.45 -6.40 -10.88
N ASP A 95 -0.36 -7.34 -11.37
CA ASP A 95 -0.56 -7.50 -12.80
C ASP A 95 -1.28 -6.31 -13.44
N ARG A 96 -0.86 -5.95 -14.65
CA ARG A 96 -1.54 -4.92 -15.45
C ARG A 96 -2.83 -5.48 -16.02
N LEU A 97 -3.87 -4.67 -15.94
CA LEU A 97 -5.21 -4.95 -16.46
C LEU A 97 -5.50 -4.17 -17.72
N GLU A 98 -6.21 -4.80 -18.65
CA GLU A 98 -6.88 -4.13 -19.76
C GLU A 98 -8.40 -4.27 -19.59
N ALA A 99 -9.16 -3.43 -20.28
CA ALA A 99 -10.62 -3.56 -20.29
C ALA A 99 -11.01 -4.94 -20.86
N GLY A 100 -11.81 -5.70 -20.10
CA GLY A 100 -12.20 -7.08 -20.44
C GLY A 100 -11.29 -8.18 -19.92
N SER A 101 -10.13 -7.87 -19.31
CA SER A 101 -9.26 -8.88 -18.70
C SER A 101 -10.04 -9.75 -17.70
N VAL A 102 -9.96 -11.08 -17.86
CA VAL A 102 -10.51 -12.03 -16.90
C VAL A 102 -9.51 -12.21 -15.76
N ILE A 103 -9.87 -11.76 -14.57
CA ILE A 103 -9.03 -11.83 -13.36
C ILE A 103 -9.08 -13.24 -12.76
N GLY A 104 -10.27 -13.82 -12.73
CA GLY A 104 -10.51 -15.14 -12.18
C GLY A 104 -11.96 -15.56 -12.32
N THR A 105 -12.30 -16.74 -11.77
CA THR A 105 -13.65 -17.29 -11.73
C THR A 105 -13.99 -17.77 -10.32
N VAL A 106 -15.26 -17.69 -9.97
CA VAL A 106 -15.83 -18.30 -8.77
C VAL A 106 -16.92 -19.31 -9.19
N GLU A 107 -16.90 -20.51 -8.61
CA GLU A 107 -17.85 -21.58 -8.89
C GLU A 107 -18.45 -22.12 -7.59
N GLY A 108 -19.75 -22.34 -7.57
CA GLY A 108 -20.49 -22.93 -6.48
C GLY A 108 -21.94 -22.47 -6.39
N HIS A 109 -22.52 -22.49 -5.18
CA HIS A 109 -23.92 -22.12 -4.99
C HIS A 109 -24.19 -20.65 -5.36
N LEU A 110 -25.17 -20.43 -6.25
CA LEU A 110 -25.51 -19.10 -6.73
C LEU A 110 -25.87 -18.13 -5.59
N ARG A 111 -26.60 -18.60 -4.58
CA ARG A 111 -26.97 -17.76 -3.41
C ARG A 111 -25.74 -17.17 -2.72
N THR A 112 -24.74 -18.00 -2.42
CA THR A 112 -23.55 -17.59 -1.68
C THR A 112 -22.62 -16.73 -2.53
N VAL A 113 -22.55 -17.00 -3.83
CA VAL A 113 -21.84 -16.15 -4.79
C VAL A 113 -22.44 -14.73 -4.81
N LEU A 114 -23.77 -14.60 -4.92
CA LEU A 114 -24.47 -13.31 -4.93
C LEU A 114 -24.31 -12.56 -3.60
N THR A 115 -24.38 -13.26 -2.47
CA THR A 115 -24.21 -12.68 -1.14
C THR A 115 -22.82 -12.08 -0.94
N ALA A 116 -21.76 -12.73 -1.45
CA ALA A 116 -20.38 -12.28 -1.29
C ALA A 116 -19.96 -11.23 -2.34
N GLU A 117 -20.59 -11.20 -3.51
CA GLU A 117 -20.16 -10.47 -4.71
C GLU A 117 -19.84 -9.00 -4.42
N ARG A 118 -20.76 -8.27 -3.80
CA ARG A 118 -20.63 -6.82 -3.64
C ARG A 118 -19.45 -6.46 -2.75
N THR A 119 -19.32 -7.11 -1.61
CA THR A 119 -18.21 -6.90 -0.67
C THR A 119 -16.87 -7.26 -1.33
N ALA A 120 -16.78 -8.39 -2.04
CA ALA A 120 -15.59 -8.80 -2.77
C ALA A 120 -15.18 -7.77 -3.83
N LEU A 121 -16.13 -7.32 -4.67
CA LEU A 121 -15.89 -6.33 -5.72
C LEU A 121 -15.53 -4.95 -5.16
N ASN A 122 -16.06 -4.56 -4.01
CA ASN A 122 -15.72 -3.30 -3.37
C ASN A 122 -14.25 -3.27 -2.94
N PHE A 123 -13.75 -4.32 -2.29
CA PHE A 123 -12.33 -4.45 -1.96
C PHE A 123 -11.46 -4.45 -3.21
N LEU A 124 -11.78 -5.29 -4.19
CA LEU A 124 -11.01 -5.42 -5.41
C LEU A 124 -10.90 -4.09 -6.18
N SER A 125 -12.03 -3.40 -6.36
CA SER A 125 -12.08 -2.12 -7.07
C SER A 125 -11.34 -1.01 -6.34
N HIS A 126 -11.53 -0.91 -5.01
CA HIS A 126 -10.87 0.10 -4.19
C HIS A 126 -9.35 -0.07 -4.18
N LEU A 127 -8.88 -1.28 -3.93
CA LEU A 127 -7.45 -1.56 -3.83
C LEU A 127 -6.75 -1.50 -5.20
N SER A 128 -7.40 -2.00 -6.26
CA SER A 128 -6.90 -1.83 -7.63
C SER A 128 -6.85 -0.36 -8.05
N GLY A 129 -7.78 0.48 -7.58
CA GLY A 129 -7.74 1.93 -7.78
C GLY A 129 -6.51 2.57 -7.12
N VAL A 130 -6.17 2.17 -5.88
CA VAL A 130 -4.94 2.62 -5.19
C VAL A 130 -3.69 2.16 -5.93
N ALA A 131 -3.63 0.89 -6.34
CA ALA A 131 -2.50 0.34 -7.10
C ALA A 131 -2.32 1.04 -8.45
N THR A 132 -3.41 1.27 -9.17
CA THR A 132 -3.42 1.96 -10.48
C THR A 132 -2.91 3.39 -10.36
N ASN A 133 -3.41 4.14 -9.38
CA ASN A 133 -2.92 5.50 -9.14
C ASN A 133 -1.44 5.51 -8.77
N THR A 134 -0.99 4.60 -7.91
CA THR A 134 0.42 4.46 -7.53
C THR A 134 1.27 4.16 -8.76
N ALA A 135 0.85 3.22 -9.61
CA ALA A 135 1.56 2.85 -10.82
C ALA A 135 1.73 4.04 -11.78
N ALA A 136 0.72 4.91 -11.89
CA ALA A 136 0.83 6.11 -12.71
C ALA A 136 1.95 7.06 -12.24
N PHE A 137 2.11 7.24 -10.90
CA PHE A 137 3.22 8.00 -10.35
C PHE A 137 4.56 7.30 -10.55
N VAL A 138 4.63 5.99 -10.34
CA VAL A 138 5.85 5.19 -10.53
C VAL A 138 6.32 5.24 -11.98
N ASP A 139 5.41 5.03 -12.94
CA ASP A 139 5.71 5.06 -14.38
C ASP A 139 6.21 6.45 -14.79
N ARG A 140 5.58 7.51 -14.28
CA ARG A 140 5.95 8.89 -14.60
C ARG A 140 7.34 9.26 -14.03
N ALA A 141 7.65 8.85 -12.79
CA ALA A 141 8.96 9.04 -12.20
C ALA A 141 10.03 8.22 -12.96
N ALA A 142 9.76 6.97 -13.26
CA ALA A 142 10.67 6.08 -14.00
C ALA A 142 10.98 6.59 -15.41
N ALA A 143 10.04 7.25 -16.09
CA ALA A 143 10.21 7.81 -17.42
C ALA A 143 11.30 8.91 -17.49
N THR A 144 11.71 9.50 -16.36
CA THR A 144 12.83 10.46 -16.29
C THR A 144 14.20 9.78 -16.35
N GLY A 145 14.28 8.45 -16.22
CA GLY A 145 15.53 7.69 -16.06
C GLY A 145 16.11 7.75 -14.64
N SER A 146 15.45 8.42 -13.71
CA SER A 146 15.87 8.51 -12.31
C SER A 146 15.66 7.19 -11.56
N SER A 147 16.44 7.00 -10.48
CA SER A 147 16.25 5.90 -9.52
C SER A 147 15.30 6.24 -8.37
N THR A 148 14.68 7.41 -8.42
CA THR A 148 13.71 7.89 -7.41
C THR A 148 12.57 6.89 -7.23
N ARG A 149 12.11 6.73 -5.98
CA ARG A 149 11.03 5.81 -5.62
C ARG A 149 9.83 6.59 -5.09
N VAL A 150 8.63 6.11 -5.45
CA VAL A 150 7.37 6.64 -4.92
C VAL A 150 7.03 5.92 -3.62
N TRP A 151 6.82 6.69 -2.55
CA TRP A 151 6.51 6.19 -1.22
C TRP A 151 5.10 6.58 -0.80
N ASP A 152 4.43 5.71 -0.05
CA ASP A 152 3.13 6.01 0.53
C ASP A 152 3.22 6.88 1.80
N THR A 153 2.07 7.18 2.36
CA THR A 153 1.93 7.93 3.61
C THR A 153 1.03 7.20 4.60
N ARG A 154 0.82 7.83 5.78
CA ARG A 154 -0.21 7.41 6.73
C ARG A 154 -1.59 8.05 6.49
N LYS A 155 -1.73 8.86 5.44
CA LYS A 155 -3.01 9.46 5.01
C LYS A 155 -3.82 8.41 4.25
N THR A 156 -4.39 7.46 4.98
CA THR A 156 -5.10 6.28 4.47
C THR A 156 -6.53 6.26 4.95
N THR A 157 -7.40 5.50 4.29
CA THR A 157 -8.75 5.22 4.78
C THR A 157 -8.67 4.56 6.16
N PRO A 158 -9.37 5.07 7.17
CA PRO A 158 -9.36 4.48 8.50
C PRO A 158 -9.70 2.98 8.46
N GLY A 159 -8.91 2.17 9.16
CA GLY A 159 -9.09 0.71 9.24
C GLY A 159 -8.56 -0.09 8.03
N LEU A 160 -8.23 0.55 6.89
CA LEU A 160 -7.78 -0.15 5.67
C LEU A 160 -6.29 0.04 5.36
N ARG A 161 -5.51 0.65 6.26
CA ARG A 161 -4.11 1.01 5.98
C ARG A 161 -3.24 -0.16 5.51
N SER A 162 -3.33 -1.31 6.15
CA SER A 162 -2.54 -2.48 5.77
C SER A 162 -2.85 -2.94 4.35
N LEU A 163 -4.13 -2.92 3.96
CA LEU A 163 -4.59 -3.29 2.63
C LEU A 163 -4.16 -2.25 1.58
N GLN A 164 -4.34 -0.96 1.87
CA GLN A 164 -3.93 0.11 0.95
C GLN A 164 -2.40 0.16 0.77
N LYS A 165 -1.62 -0.11 1.81
CA LYS A 165 -0.16 -0.22 1.70
C LYS A 165 0.29 -1.42 0.85
N ALA A 166 -0.42 -2.53 0.91
CA ALA A 166 -0.20 -3.65 -0.01
C ALA A 166 -0.53 -3.26 -1.45
N ALA A 167 -1.64 -2.56 -1.68
CA ALA A 167 -2.01 -2.04 -2.99
C ALA A 167 -0.97 -1.04 -3.55
N VAL A 168 -0.35 -0.21 -2.71
CA VAL A 168 0.78 0.65 -3.12
C VAL A 168 1.95 -0.19 -3.61
N ARG A 169 2.31 -1.29 -2.92
CA ARG A 169 3.37 -2.20 -3.39
C ARG A 169 3.00 -2.85 -4.72
N ALA A 170 1.75 -3.30 -4.86
CA ALA A 170 1.23 -3.85 -6.12
C ALA A 170 1.34 -2.84 -7.29
N GLY A 171 1.16 -1.55 -7.02
CA GLY A 171 1.40 -0.47 -7.97
C GLY A 171 2.87 -0.11 -8.21
N GLY A 172 3.83 -0.85 -7.63
CA GLY A 172 5.28 -0.60 -7.77
C GLY A 172 5.84 0.45 -6.82
N GLY A 173 5.03 1.02 -5.93
CA GLY A 173 5.46 1.96 -4.89
C GLY A 173 6.15 1.27 -3.72
N ARG A 174 6.57 2.05 -2.73
CA ARG A 174 7.20 1.62 -1.49
C ARG A 174 6.39 2.07 -0.29
N ASN A 175 6.54 1.36 0.82
CA ASN A 175 5.86 1.73 2.05
C ASN A 175 6.77 2.55 2.95
N HIS A 176 6.33 3.75 3.32
CA HIS A 176 6.82 4.49 4.46
C HIS A 176 6.25 3.86 5.76
N ARG A 177 6.63 4.38 6.94
CA ARG A 177 6.17 3.86 8.24
C ARG A 177 4.67 3.54 8.24
N ALA A 178 4.32 2.36 8.75
CA ALA A 178 2.94 1.89 8.81
C ALA A 178 2.15 2.52 9.97
N ASN A 179 2.81 2.81 11.08
CA ASN A 179 2.21 3.33 12.30
C ASN A 179 3.18 4.22 13.09
N LEU A 180 2.76 4.71 14.26
CA LEU A 180 3.58 5.61 15.09
C LEU A 180 4.72 4.90 15.82
N SER A 181 4.69 3.56 15.90
CA SER A 181 5.72 2.75 16.57
C SER A 181 6.76 2.18 15.60
N ASP A 182 6.57 2.37 14.29
CA ASP A 182 7.43 1.83 13.25
C ASP A 182 8.70 2.68 13.06
N ALA A 183 8.52 3.99 12.90
CA ALA A 183 9.61 4.96 12.80
C ALA A 183 9.23 6.27 13.48
N ILE A 184 10.22 6.99 13.99
CA ILE A 184 10.08 8.32 14.54
C ILE A 184 10.02 9.31 13.38
N MET A 185 9.08 10.26 13.41
CA MET A 185 9.04 11.39 12.49
C MET A 185 8.89 12.68 13.29
N VAL A 186 9.97 13.44 13.33
CA VAL A 186 10.01 14.74 13.97
C VAL A 186 9.43 15.76 12.99
N LYS A 187 8.46 16.55 13.45
CA LYS A 187 7.79 17.60 12.70
C LYS A 187 7.88 18.92 13.47
N ASP A 188 7.54 20.02 12.81
CA ASP A 188 7.48 21.36 13.37
C ASP A 188 6.75 21.43 14.72
N ASN A 189 5.58 20.82 14.78
CA ASN A 189 4.75 20.77 15.99
C ASN A 189 5.31 19.89 17.14
N HIS A 190 6.33 19.09 16.88
CA HIS A 190 7.08 18.36 17.92
C HIS A 190 8.25 19.16 18.47
N LEU A 191 8.68 20.22 17.76
CA LEU A 191 9.85 21.04 18.10
C LEU A 191 9.54 22.19 19.06
N THR A 192 8.39 22.17 19.73
CA THR A 192 8.00 23.19 20.71
C THR A 192 8.97 23.23 21.87
N GLY A 193 9.93 24.16 21.83
CA GLY A 193 10.99 24.30 22.83
C GLY A 193 12.21 23.39 22.65
N LEU A 194 12.26 22.57 21.58
CA LEU A 194 13.39 21.73 21.21
C LEU A 194 14.00 22.15 19.87
N GLY A 195 15.32 22.07 19.76
CA GLY A 195 15.99 22.16 18.46
C GLY A 195 15.95 20.84 17.69
N VAL A 196 16.10 20.89 16.35
CA VAL A 196 16.14 19.71 15.49
C VAL A 196 17.22 18.72 15.96
N ALA A 197 18.44 19.19 16.22
CA ALA A 197 19.54 18.36 16.67
C ALA A 197 19.24 17.65 18.01
N GLU A 198 18.65 18.37 18.96
CA GLU A 198 18.27 17.84 20.26
C GLU A 198 17.17 16.76 20.11
N ALA A 199 16.16 17.01 19.26
CA ALA A 199 15.08 16.06 19.01
C ALA A 199 15.62 14.75 18.38
N VAL A 200 16.55 14.85 17.41
CA VAL A 200 17.21 13.68 16.80
C VAL A 200 18.03 12.92 17.84
N GLY A 201 18.82 13.63 18.67
CA GLY A 201 19.61 13.03 19.74
C GLY A 201 18.76 12.25 20.74
N LEU A 202 17.69 12.87 21.25
CA LEU A 202 16.73 12.23 22.16
C LEU A 202 16.04 11.00 21.54
N ALA A 203 15.67 11.10 20.26
CA ALA A 203 15.04 10.00 19.55
C ALA A 203 15.98 8.79 19.44
N LYS A 204 17.24 9.02 19.09
CA LYS A 204 18.27 7.98 18.95
C LYS A 204 18.68 7.37 20.28
N ASP A 205 18.77 8.17 21.33
CA ASP A 205 19.08 7.69 22.68
C ASP A 205 17.94 6.79 23.20
N ARG A 206 16.68 7.24 23.05
CA ARG A 206 15.54 6.52 23.61
C ARG A 206 15.14 5.28 22.79
N TRP A 207 15.34 5.32 21.47
CA TRP A 207 14.97 4.22 20.55
C TRP A 207 16.09 3.98 19.52
N PRO A 208 17.25 3.45 19.92
CA PRO A 208 18.46 3.35 19.07
C PRO A 208 18.27 2.51 17.79
N ASN A 209 17.28 1.61 17.78
CA ASN A 209 17.00 0.72 16.65
C ASN A 209 15.84 1.22 15.76
N ARG A 210 15.39 2.47 15.92
CA ARG A 210 14.33 3.04 15.11
C ARG A 210 14.86 4.08 14.14
N THR A 211 14.30 4.06 12.92
CA THR A 211 14.56 5.10 11.93
C THR A 211 14.04 6.45 12.44
N VAL A 212 14.86 7.47 12.33
CA VAL A 212 14.52 8.86 12.67
C VAL A 212 14.41 9.68 11.39
N VAL A 213 13.20 10.12 11.07
CA VAL A 213 12.87 10.99 9.95
C VAL A 213 12.64 12.40 10.51
N VAL A 214 13.15 13.44 9.83
CA VAL A 214 12.90 14.84 10.18
C VAL A 214 12.22 15.53 9.02
N GLU A 215 11.06 16.14 9.26
CA GLU A 215 10.35 16.98 8.29
C GLU A 215 10.96 18.39 8.34
N CYS A 216 11.40 18.91 7.19
CA CYS A 216 12.09 20.19 7.04
C CYS A 216 11.44 21.01 5.93
N GLU A 217 11.17 22.27 6.19
CA GLU A 217 10.66 23.25 5.22
C GLU A 217 11.78 24.12 4.62
N ARG A 218 13.02 24.01 5.12
CA ARG A 218 14.18 24.81 4.71
C ARG A 218 15.47 23.99 4.72
N SER A 219 16.41 24.36 3.84
CA SER A 219 17.70 23.69 3.69
C SER A 219 18.58 23.77 4.95
N ASP A 220 18.53 24.87 5.73
CA ASP A 220 19.26 24.97 6.99
C ASP A 220 18.80 23.94 8.04
N GLN A 221 17.50 23.65 8.12
CA GLN A 221 16.96 22.59 8.98
C GLN A 221 17.44 21.21 8.54
N MET A 222 17.49 20.96 7.22
CA MET A 222 18.02 19.72 6.64
C MET A 222 19.49 19.50 7.03
N VAL A 223 20.31 20.53 6.92
CA VAL A 223 21.74 20.46 7.32
C VAL A 223 21.86 20.02 8.77
N VAL A 224 21.16 20.70 9.69
CA VAL A 224 21.16 20.36 11.12
C VAL A 224 20.66 18.92 11.36
N ALA A 225 19.62 18.47 10.65
CA ALA A 225 19.10 17.12 10.78
C ALA A 225 20.11 16.05 10.33
N ILE A 226 20.79 16.28 9.20
CA ILE A 226 21.85 15.39 8.68
C ILE A 226 23.02 15.30 9.65
N GLU A 227 23.53 16.44 10.12
CA GLU A 227 24.65 16.52 11.07
C GLU A 227 24.30 15.86 12.41
N ALA A 228 23.07 16.00 12.88
CA ALA A 228 22.57 15.31 14.08
C ALA A 228 22.40 13.79 13.88
N GLY A 229 22.51 13.30 12.64
CA GLY A 229 22.45 11.90 12.28
C GLY A 229 21.03 11.37 12.03
N ALA A 230 20.11 12.18 11.54
CA ALA A 230 18.82 11.68 11.03
C ALA A 230 19.05 10.60 9.96
N ASP A 231 18.14 9.63 9.87
CA ASP A 231 18.22 8.56 8.89
C ASP A 231 17.56 8.95 7.56
N SER A 232 16.57 9.84 7.62
CA SER A 232 15.92 10.44 6.45
C SER A 232 15.48 11.86 6.78
N VAL A 233 15.48 12.75 5.77
CA VAL A 233 14.87 14.08 5.82
C VAL A 233 13.76 14.15 4.79
N LEU A 234 12.59 14.57 5.23
CA LEU A 234 11.44 14.83 4.38
C LEU A 234 11.40 16.34 4.10
N LEU A 235 11.66 16.70 2.84
CA LEU A 235 11.63 18.09 2.34
C LEU A 235 10.17 18.44 2.03
N ASP A 236 9.52 19.20 2.92
CA ASP A 236 8.09 19.45 2.83
C ASP A 236 7.79 20.76 2.11
N ASN A 237 6.91 20.70 1.12
CA ASN A 237 6.44 21.84 0.32
C ASN A 237 7.55 22.67 -0.38
N MET A 238 8.71 22.09 -0.66
CA MET A 238 9.78 22.71 -1.45
C MET A 238 9.51 22.57 -2.94
N THR A 239 9.96 23.56 -3.75
CA THR A 239 9.91 23.45 -5.22
C THR A 239 10.94 22.45 -5.74
N PRO A 240 10.81 21.95 -6.99
CA PRO A 240 11.81 21.07 -7.59
C PRO A 240 13.23 21.63 -7.56
N GLU A 241 13.39 22.96 -7.76
CA GLU A 241 14.66 23.66 -7.73
C GLU A 241 15.27 23.62 -6.32
N GLN A 242 14.46 23.92 -5.30
CA GLN A 242 14.89 23.85 -3.89
C GLN A 242 15.25 22.42 -3.48
N VAL A 243 14.50 21.42 -3.95
CA VAL A 243 14.84 20.00 -3.71
C VAL A 243 16.17 19.66 -4.36
N SER A 244 16.43 20.11 -5.59
CA SER A 244 17.70 19.90 -6.29
C SER A 244 18.87 20.53 -5.54
N GLU A 245 18.71 21.76 -5.01
CA GLU A 245 19.71 22.42 -4.18
C GLU A 245 19.97 21.62 -2.89
N CYS A 246 18.92 21.13 -2.23
CA CYS A 246 19.04 20.26 -1.05
C CYS A 246 19.79 18.97 -1.34
N VAL A 247 19.52 18.33 -2.49
CA VAL A 247 20.22 17.09 -2.92
C VAL A 247 21.72 17.37 -3.10
N ALA A 248 22.09 18.46 -3.78
CA ALA A 248 23.49 18.84 -3.99
C ALA A 248 24.20 19.11 -2.64
N LEU A 249 23.58 19.91 -1.78
CA LEU A 249 24.11 20.22 -0.45
C LEU A 249 24.25 18.98 0.44
N ALA A 250 23.27 18.09 0.43
CA ALA A 250 23.35 16.84 1.18
C ALA A 250 24.44 15.90 0.65
N ALA A 251 24.70 15.89 -0.67
CA ALA A 251 25.80 15.13 -1.25
C ALA A 251 27.16 15.65 -0.81
N GLU A 252 27.35 16.97 -0.72
CA GLU A 252 28.56 17.59 -0.19
C GLU A 252 28.79 17.28 1.28
N LEU A 253 27.76 17.44 2.13
CA LEU A 253 27.82 17.18 3.56
C LEU A 253 28.14 15.72 3.89
N GLN A 254 27.57 14.80 3.14
CA GLN A 254 27.73 13.38 3.40
C GLN A 254 29.00 12.79 2.76
N GLY A 255 29.53 13.40 1.71
CA GLY A 255 30.77 12.99 1.05
C GLY A 255 30.81 11.49 0.77
N SER A 256 31.88 10.82 1.21
CA SER A 256 32.08 9.37 1.12
C SER A 256 31.57 8.59 2.35
N SER A 257 30.74 9.19 3.20
CA SER A 257 30.18 8.52 4.38
C SER A 257 29.48 7.20 4.00
N PRO A 258 29.77 6.10 4.68
CA PRO A 258 29.08 4.82 4.45
C PRO A 258 27.61 4.86 4.86
N ARG A 259 27.25 5.78 5.75
CA ARG A 259 25.88 6.01 6.21
C ARG A 259 25.35 7.27 5.54
N ARG A 260 24.36 7.09 4.66
CA ARG A 260 23.69 8.19 3.96
C ARG A 260 22.32 8.44 4.56
N CYS A 261 22.04 9.69 4.89
CA CYS A 261 20.70 10.17 5.16
C CYS A 261 19.93 10.23 3.83
N LEU A 262 18.75 9.62 3.79
CA LEU A 262 17.88 9.66 2.61
C LEU A 262 17.13 10.99 2.55
N LEU A 263 16.87 11.49 1.34
CA LEU A 263 16.01 12.64 1.12
C LEU A 263 14.70 12.20 0.48
N GLU A 264 13.61 12.75 0.97
CA GLU A 264 12.27 12.51 0.47
C GLU A 264 11.61 13.85 0.17
N ALA A 265 11.10 14.07 -1.05
CA ALA A 265 10.27 15.22 -1.37
C ALA A 265 8.81 14.94 -0.98
N SER A 266 8.16 15.92 -0.34
CA SER A 266 6.77 15.86 0.09
C SER A 266 6.07 17.21 -0.15
N GLY A 267 4.74 17.19 -0.08
CA GLY A 267 3.90 18.35 -0.34
C GLY A 267 2.89 18.05 -1.47
N ALA A 268 2.47 19.07 -2.19
CA ALA A 268 1.45 18.98 -3.24
C ALA A 268 2.01 18.40 -4.56
N ILE A 269 2.66 17.21 -4.52
CA ILE A 269 3.18 16.54 -5.72
C ILE A 269 2.03 15.85 -6.44
N THR A 270 1.82 16.19 -7.72
CA THR A 270 0.78 15.63 -8.60
C THR A 270 1.40 14.79 -9.71
N LEU A 271 0.56 14.11 -10.51
CA LEU A 271 1.03 13.38 -11.71
C LEU A 271 1.73 14.29 -12.72
N GLU A 272 1.33 15.56 -12.80
CA GLU A 272 1.94 16.55 -13.70
C GLU A 272 3.32 16.98 -13.20
N THR A 273 3.52 17.04 -11.88
CA THR A 273 4.74 17.58 -11.27
C THR A 273 5.75 16.53 -10.83
N VAL A 274 5.35 15.27 -10.60
CA VAL A 274 6.21 14.21 -10.05
C VAL A 274 7.50 14.01 -10.85
N ALA A 275 7.47 14.16 -12.18
CA ALA A 275 8.66 14.05 -13.02
C ALA A 275 9.72 15.13 -12.73
N ALA A 276 9.31 16.31 -12.25
CA ALA A 276 10.23 17.38 -11.88
C ALA A 276 10.91 17.12 -10.52
N TYR A 277 10.30 16.30 -9.67
CA TYR A 277 10.88 15.88 -8.38
C TYR A 277 11.68 14.57 -8.48
N ALA A 278 11.62 13.87 -9.60
CA ALA A 278 12.30 12.59 -9.81
C ALA A 278 13.69 12.78 -10.39
#